data_b4b8b65b9af51d2753d4b25cc3690836
#
_entry.id   b4b8b65b9af51d2753d4b25cc3690836
#
_cell.length_a   1.000
_cell.length_b   1.000
_cell.length_c   1.000
_cell.angle_alpha   90.00
_cell.angle_beta   90.00
_cell.angle_gamma   90.00
#
_symmetry.space_group_name_H-M   'P 1'
#
loop_
_entity.id
_entity.type
_entity.pdbx_description
1 polymer ?
#
loop_
_entity_poly.entity_id
_entity_poly.type
_entity_poly.pdbx_seq_one_letter_code
_entity_poly.pdbx_strand_id
1 'polypeptide(L)'
;MSAATLTLDQDVWHPKYNPWLVAVVVTLAAFMEVLDTSIANVALPYIAGNLAASNDQSTWVLTSYLASNAIILPMGGWLAGTFGRKRFFMTCLAVFTVSSLLCGTAPNLGVLLLFRVLQGAGGGGLQPMAQAILADTFPPEKRGLAFALYGITAIMAPTIGPTLGGWITFNYSWRWIFFINVPVGLATFFLVQHFVEDPPYLSKLKAAGVKLDYIGIALLAIGIGALQILLDKGQEDDWFGSRFITTLIVTATVCLVSLVIWEWYQKSPIIDVRMFKNFNFASSSLMMFTFGVMLFSSLVLMPQFLQTLLGYTSELAGIALSAGGLLVLFEMPLMGQLTTKFQARRLIGFGWLSLSIAMYYSTRRIDLQISFSAATWLRVAQVVGIGFLFVPITLAAYVGIAPEKNNAVAGIINFMRNMGSSVGTSLVTTIIARRSQFHQARLVQDIRVDNPNFVNSANGLAQHLANAGVGKHEAQITAYAHIYQTVQNQAATLAYVDTFMVLCVGAAIMFGLAFLLKKNDPGGGGAVEVG
;
A
#
# COMPACT_ATOMS: atom_id res chain seq x y z
N MET A 1 -48.02 -37.93 1.55
CA MET A 1 -47.59 -36.93 0.55
C MET A 1 -46.16 -36.56 0.87
N SER A 2 -45.26 -37.09 0.07
CA SER A 2 -43.79 -36.96 0.27
C SER A 2 -43.38 -35.53 -0.09
N ALA A 3 -42.74 -34.84 0.86
CA ALA A 3 -42.10 -33.56 0.58
C ALA A 3 -40.85 -33.85 -0.27
N ALA A 4 -40.95 -33.52 -1.55
CA ALA A 4 -39.81 -33.51 -2.45
C ALA A 4 -38.84 -32.42 -1.98
N THR A 5 -37.77 -32.81 -1.33
CA THR A 5 -36.57 -31.99 -1.12
C THR A 5 -36.03 -31.64 -2.51
N LEU A 6 -36.34 -30.46 -2.99
CA LEU A 6 -35.62 -29.82 -4.09
C LEU A 6 -34.19 -29.57 -3.61
N THR A 7 -33.32 -30.53 -3.79
CA THR A 7 -31.88 -30.31 -3.83
C THR A 7 -31.63 -29.43 -5.05
N LEU A 8 -31.49 -28.13 -4.81
CA LEU A 8 -30.85 -27.22 -5.75
C LEU A 8 -29.39 -27.67 -5.83
N ASP A 9 -29.14 -28.59 -6.75
CA ASP A 9 -27.82 -28.85 -7.29
C ASP A 9 -27.39 -27.56 -8.00
N GLN A 10 -26.85 -26.62 -7.20
CA GLN A 10 -26.17 -25.46 -7.76
C GLN A 10 -24.93 -26.04 -8.42
N ASP A 11 -24.97 -26.21 -9.75
CA ASP A 11 -23.80 -26.47 -10.57
C ASP A 11 -22.71 -25.48 -10.16
N VAL A 12 -21.84 -25.91 -9.24
CA VAL A 12 -20.68 -25.11 -8.82
C VAL A 12 -19.81 -24.99 -10.05
N TRP A 13 -19.72 -23.78 -10.60
CA TRP A 13 -18.89 -23.55 -11.78
C TRP A 13 -17.45 -23.98 -11.51
N HIS A 14 -16.90 -24.80 -12.37
CA HIS A 14 -15.52 -25.23 -12.36
C HIS A 14 -14.78 -24.67 -13.58
N PRO A 15 -13.59 -24.06 -13.39
CA PRO A 15 -12.79 -23.57 -14.51
C PRO A 15 -12.33 -24.75 -15.37
N LYS A 16 -12.32 -24.57 -16.68
CA LYS A 16 -11.84 -25.58 -17.65
C LYS A 16 -10.36 -25.89 -17.49
N TYR A 17 -9.58 -24.87 -17.09
CA TYR A 17 -8.13 -24.97 -16.92
C TYR A 17 -7.74 -25.19 -15.45
N ASN A 18 -6.51 -25.63 -15.23
CA ASN A 18 -5.98 -25.81 -13.87
C ASN A 18 -6.07 -24.49 -13.07
N PRO A 19 -6.75 -24.47 -11.92
CA PRO A 19 -6.90 -23.27 -11.08
C PRO A 19 -5.59 -22.60 -10.71
N TRP A 20 -4.55 -23.37 -10.46
CA TRP A 20 -3.24 -22.84 -10.09
C TRP A 20 -2.54 -22.10 -11.23
N LEU A 21 -2.73 -22.57 -12.48
CA LEU A 21 -2.21 -21.86 -13.64
C LEU A 21 -2.91 -20.51 -13.81
N VAL A 22 -4.24 -20.49 -13.67
CA VAL A 22 -5.02 -19.24 -13.66
C VAL A 22 -4.51 -18.31 -12.55
N ALA A 23 -4.28 -18.84 -11.33
CA ALA A 23 -3.79 -18.09 -10.20
C ALA A 23 -2.43 -17.41 -10.49
N VAL A 24 -1.47 -18.14 -11.03
CA VAL A 24 -0.15 -17.59 -11.39
C VAL A 24 -0.29 -16.48 -12.43
N VAL A 25 -1.11 -16.69 -13.46
CA VAL A 25 -1.28 -15.72 -14.55
C VAL A 25 -1.89 -14.40 -14.05
N VAL A 26 -2.98 -14.46 -13.27
CA VAL A 26 -3.61 -13.22 -12.77
C VAL A 26 -2.79 -12.53 -11.70
N THR A 27 -2.06 -13.31 -10.89
CA THR A 27 -1.16 -12.77 -9.86
C THR A 27 0.05 -12.07 -10.49
N LEU A 28 0.54 -12.56 -11.62
CA LEU A 28 1.64 -11.93 -12.37
C LEU A 28 1.27 -10.52 -12.86
N ALA A 29 0.02 -10.32 -13.32
CA ALA A 29 -0.47 -8.99 -13.70
C ALA A 29 -0.52 -8.03 -12.49
N ALA A 30 -1.01 -8.51 -11.34
CA ALA A 30 -1.04 -7.72 -10.12
C ALA A 30 0.38 -7.44 -9.59
N PHE A 31 1.31 -8.39 -9.72
CA PHE A 31 2.71 -8.21 -9.34
C PHE A 31 3.38 -7.10 -10.17
N MET A 32 3.19 -7.14 -11.48
CA MET A 32 3.74 -6.14 -12.39
C MET A 32 3.24 -4.72 -12.03
N GLU A 33 1.97 -4.56 -11.73
CA GLU A 33 1.36 -3.28 -11.37
C GLU A 33 1.91 -2.73 -10.03
N VAL A 34 1.98 -3.55 -8.99
CA VAL A 34 2.51 -3.14 -7.67
C VAL A 34 4.01 -2.84 -7.76
N LEU A 35 4.74 -3.63 -8.53
CA LEU A 35 6.17 -3.45 -8.76
C LEU A 35 6.47 -2.13 -9.48
N ASP A 36 5.69 -1.78 -10.53
CA ASP A 36 5.83 -0.52 -11.29
C ASP A 36 5.80 0.71 -10.39
N THR A 37 4.85 0.75 -9.45
CA THR A 37 4.71 1.87 -8.50
C THR A 37 5.93 1.97 -7.59
N SER A 38 6.42 0.86 -7.10
CA SER A 38 7.53 0.81 -6.16
C SER A 38 8.88 1.15 -6.83
N ILE A 39 9.10 0.65 -8.05
CA ILE A 39 10.31 0.96 -8.84
C ILE A 39 10.34 2.44 -9.23
N ALA A 40 9.21 3.01 -9.66
CA ALA A 40 9.13 4.39 -10.10
C ALA A 40 9.52 5.39 -9.00
N ASN A 41 9.24 5.08 -7.74
CA ASN A 41 9.58 5.95 -6.60
C ASN A 41 11.09 6.20 -6.49
N VAL A 42 11.91 5.18 -6.69
CA VAL A 42 13.38 5.30 -6.62
C VAL A 42 13.97 6.04 -7.83
N ALA A 43 13.26 6.03 -8.95
CA ALA A 43 13.71 6.67 -10.19
C ALA A 43 13.46 8.19 -10.24
N LEU A 44 12.68 8.76 -9.32
CA LEU A 44 12.28 10.17 -9.34
C LEU A 44 13.44 11.16 -9.49
N PRO A 45 14.56 11.06 -8.73
CA PRO A 45 15.69 11.99 -8.89
C PRO A 45 16.33 11.91 -10.29
N TYR A 46 16.40 10.72 -10.87
CA TYR A 46 16.93 10.52 -12.22
C TYR A 46 16.00 11.09 -13.30
N ILE A 47 14.67 10.94 -13.08
CA ILE A 47 13.64 11.52 -13.95
C ILE A 47 13.73 13.04 -13.91
N ALA A 48 13.83 13.63 -12.71
CA ALA A 48 13.98 15.07 -12.50
C ALA A 48 15.19 15.60 -13.25
N GLY A 49 16.37 15.01 -13.06
CA GLY A 49 17.60 15.43 -13.72
C GLY A 49 17.55 15.29 -15.25
N ASN A 50 16.99 14.19 -15.78
CA ASN A 50 16.93 13.94 -17.23
C ASN A 50 15.88 14.78 -17.96
N LEU A 51 14.78 15.15 -17.29
CA LEU A 51 13.69 15.93 -17.90
C LEU A 51 13.74 17.41 -17.52
N ALA A 52 14.85 17.88 -16.91
CA ALA A 52 15.06 19.25 -16.44
C ALA A 52 13.90 19.76 -15.55
N ALA A 53 13.44 18.90 -14.64
CA ALA A 53 12.37 19.17 -13.70
C ALA A 53 12.92 19.33 -12.27
N SER A 54 12.19 20.05 -11.40
CA SER A 54 12.50 20.06 -9.96
C SER A 54 12.14 18.72 -9.31
N ASN A 55 12.70 18.45 -8.12
CA ASN A 55 12.32 17.27 -7.36
C ASN A 55 10.82 17.26 -7.06
N ASP A 56 10.22 18.39 -6.66
CA ASP A 56 8.79 18.51 -6.37
C ASP A 56 7.92 18.24 -7.61
N GLN A 57 8.39 18.70 -8.81
CA GLN A 57 7.71 18.39 -10.05
C GLN A 57 7.77 16.91 -10.41
N SER A 58 8.88 16.24 -10.10
CA SER A 58 9.04 14.82 -10.41
C SER A 58 8.13 13.91 -9.58
N THR A 59 7.74 14.32 -8.36
CA THR A 59 6.81 13.53 -7.52
C THR A 59 5.43 13.38 -8.18
N TRP A 60 5.02 14.31 -9.06
CA TRP A 60 3.80 14.18 -9.84
C TRP A 60 3.75 12.94 -10.74
N VAL A 61 4.90 12.33 -11.06
CA VAL A 61 4.97 11.06 -11.79
C VAL A 61 4.30 9.93 -10.99
N LEU A 62 4.45 9.93 -9.66
CA LEU A 62 3.75 8.97 -8.78
C LEU A 62 2.32 9.43 -8.51
N THR A 63 2.13 10.69 -8.13
CA THR A 63 0.83 11.25 -7.75
C THR A 63 -0.20 11.09 -8.85
N SER A 64 0.15 11.36 -10.11
CA SER A 64 -0.75 11.22 -11.27
C SER A 64 -1.18 9.78 -11.50
N TYR A 65 -0.26 8.83 -11.35
CA TYR A 65 -0.55 7.40 -11.43
C TYR A 65 -1.47 6.96 -10.29
N LEU A 66 -1.09 7.27 -9.04
CA LEU A 66 -1.83 6.85 -7.83
C LEU A 66 -3.24 7.44 -7.80
N ALA A 67 -3.41 8.70 -8.20
CA ALA A 67 -4.72 9.33 -8.28
C ALA A 67 -5.63 8.62 -9.30
N SER A 68 -5.12 8.37 -10.50
CA SER A 68 -5.86 7.67 -11.54
C SER A 68 -6.18 6.22 -11.16
N ASN A 69 -5.20 5.51 -10.57
CA ASN A 69 -5.37 4.15 -10.08
C ASN A 69 -6.45 4.08 -8.98
N ALA A 70 -6.40 4.99 -8.00
CA ALA A 70 -7.34 5.05 -6.88
C ALA A 70 -8.79 5.31 -7.32
N ILE A 71 -9.00 6.03 -8.42
CA ILE A 71 -10.33 6.27 -9.01
C ILE A 71 -10.91 4.98 -9.59
N ILE A 72 -10.12 4.21 -10.33
CA ILE A 72 -10.57 3.00 -11.02
C ILE A 72 -10.77 1.82 -10.07
N LEU A 73 -9.97 1.73 -9.01
CA LEU A 73 -10.00 0.62 -8.03
C LEU A 73 -11.42 0.29 -7.52
N PRO A 74 -12.16 1.23 -6.93
CA PRO A 74 -13.49 0.93 -6.40
C PRO A 74 -14.54 0.72 -7.50
N MET A 75 -14.31 1.28 -8.71
CA MET A 75 -15.18 1.07 -9.87
C MET A 75 -15.01 -0.32 -10.48
N GLY A 76 -13.95 -1.05 -10.16
CA GLY A 76 -13.60 -2.33 -10.79
C GLY A 76 -14.74 -3.34 -10.76
N GLY A 77 -15.50 -3.42 -9.65
CA GLY A 77 -16.65 -4.31 -9.53
C GLY A 77 -17.77 -3.98 -10.52
N TRP A 78 -18.10 -2.71 -10.64
CA TRP A 78 -19.12 -2.22 -11.57
C TRP A 78 -18.67 -2.38 -13.04
N LEU A 79 -17.44 -2.01 -13.37
CA LEU A 79 -16.85 -2.15 -14.70
C LEU A 79 -16.81 -3.62 -15.15
N ALA A 80 -16.41 -4.52 -14.26
CA ALA A 80 -16.42 -5.96 -14.53
C ALA A 80 -17.83 -6.52 -14.75
N GLY A 81 -18.82 -6.04 -14.00
CA GLY A 81 -20.23 -6.40 -14.20
C GLY A 81 -20.79 -5.92 -15.54
N THR A 82 -20.37 -4.73 -15.99
CA THR A 82 -20.86 -4.10 -17.23
C THR A 82 -20.21 -4.69 -18.48
N PHE A 83 -18.88 -4.79 -18.51
CA PHE A 83 -18.12 -5.19 -19.70
C PHE A 83 -17.78 -6.68 -19.73
N GLY A 84 -17.95 -7.39 -18.62
CA GLY A 84 -17.41 -8.74 -18.38
C GLY A 84 -16.03 -8.68 -17.76
N ARG A 85 -15.76 -9.55 -16.79
CA ARG A 85 -14.55 -9.50 -15.97
C ARG A 85 -13.28 -9.77 -16.77
N LYS A 86 -13.27 -10.82 -17.60
CA LYS A 86 -12.13 -11.13 -18.47
C LYS A 86 -11.81 -9.98 -19.43
N ARG A 87 -12.84 -9.42 -20.08
CA ARG A 87 -12.65 -8.30 -21.02
C ARG A 87 -12.12 -7.06 -20.31
N PHE A 88 -12.67 -6.72 -19.16
CA PHE A 88 -12.22 -5.59 -18.37
C PHE A 88 -10.77 -5.78 -17.91
N PHE A 89 -10.41 -6.96 -17.39
CA PHE A 89 -9.05 -7.29 -16.98
C PHE A 89 -8.04 -7.19 -18.14
N MET A 90 -8.38 -7.74 -19.31
CA MET A 90 -7.56 -7.64 -20.52
C MET A 90 -7.41 -6.20 -21.00
N THR A 91 -8.47 -5.39 -20.95
CA THR A 91 -8.40 -3.96 -21.30
C THR A 91 -7.48 -3.21 -20.35
N CYS A 92 -7.60 -3.44 -19.04
CA CYS A 92 -6.72 -2.87 -18.03
C CYS A 92 -5.25 -3.23 -18.30
N LEU A 93 -4.98 -4.51 -18.57
CA LEU A 93 -3.64 -5.00 -18.86
C LEU A 93 -3.06 -4.40 -20.16
N ALA A 94 -3.87 -4.29 -21.21
CA ALA A 94 -3.46 -3.67 -22.48
C ALA A 94 -3.16 -2.17 -22.28
N VAL A 95 -4.06 -1.43 -21.62
CA VAL A 95 -3.88 0.01 -21.34
C VAL A 95 -2.62 0.22 -20.48
N PHE A 96 -2.43 -0.56 -19.42
CA PHE A 96 -1.26 -0.49 -18.56
C PHE A 96 0.04 -0.74 -19.35
N THR A 97 0.08 -1.81 -20.15
CA THR A 97 1.27 -2.21 -20.91
C THR A 97 1.64 -1.18 -21.99
N VAL A 98 0.65 -0.71 -22.75
CA VAL A 98 0.85 0.31 -23.79
C VAL A 98 1.27 1.64 -23.17
N SER A 99 0.60 2.07 -22.10
CA SER A 99 0.97 3.32 -21.41
C SER A 99 2.35 3.21 -20.78
N SER A 100 2.76 2.05 -20.27
CA SER A 100 4.11 1.82 -19.76
C SER A 100 5.16 1.99 -20.87
N LEU A 101 4.92 1.43 -22.07
CA LEU A 101 5.78 1.66 -23.22
C LEU A 101 5.89 3.15 -23.54
N LEU A 102 4.77 3.87 -23.57
CA LEU A 102 4.72 5.31 -23.84
C LEU A 102 5.44 6.12 -22.74
N CYS A 103 5.32 5.76 -21.46
CA CYS A 103 6.08 6.38 -20.37
C CYS A 103 7.60 6.27 -20.60
N GLY A 104 8.09 5.11 -21.03
CA GLY A 104 9.51 4.91 -21.32
C GLY A 104 10.01 5.75 -22.50
N THR A 105 9.14 6.17 -23.43
CA THR A 105 9.47 7.01 -24.59
C THR A 105 9.20 8.49 -24.38
N ALA A 106 8.67 8.90 -23.21
CA ALA A 106 8.25 10.28 -22.97
C ALA A 106 9.41 11.28 -23.14
N PRO A 107 9.23 12.36 -23.95
CA PRO A 107 10.26 13.34 -24.22
C PRO A 107 10.37 14.43 -23.15
N ASN A 108 9.33 14.67 -22.37
CA ASN A 108 9.27 15.69 -21.32
C ASN A 108 8.33 15.25 -20.19
N LEU A 109 8.38 15.97 -19.05
CA LEU A 109 7.60 15.63 -17.86
C LEU A 109 6.10 15.67 -18.13
N GLY A 110 5.57 16.68 -18.83
CA GLY A 110 4.12 16.80 -19.09
C GLY A 110 3.54 15.59 -19.84
N VAL A 111 4.25 15.12 -20.87
CA VAL A 111 3.87 13.92 -21.63
C VAL A 111 3.99 12.67 -20.76
N LEU A 112 5.03 12.57 -19.92
CA LEU A 112 5.17 11.47 -18.96
C LEU A 112 3.99 11.44 -17.99
N LEU A 113 3.58 12.57 -17.43
CA LEU A 113 2.43 12.66 -16.52
C LEU A 113 1.13 12.20 -17.18
N LEU A 114 0.89 12.61 -18.44
CA LEU A 114 -0.28 12.16 -19.20
C LEU A 114 -0.30 10.63 -19.35
N PHE A 115 0.84 10.03 -19.70
CA PHE A 115 0.94 8.58 -19.85
C PHE A 115 0.85 7.85 -18.50
N ARG A 116 1.31 8.47 -17.41
CA ARG A 116 1.13 7.95 -16.06
C ARG A 116 -0.34 7.94 -15.62
N VAL A 117 -1.14 8.95 -15.98
CA VAL A 117 -2.59 8.94 -15.76
C VAL A 117 -3.24 7.76 -16.49
N LEU A 118 -2.91 7.54 -17.75
CA LEU A 118 -3.43 6.41 -18.54
C LEU A 118 -2.98 5.05 -17.95
N GLN A 119 -1.72 4.95 -17.54
CA GLN A 119 -1.16 3.75 -16.93
C GLN A 119 -1.84 3.44 -15.59
N GLY A 120 -2.09 4.47 -14.75
CA GLY A 120 -2.83 4.33 -13.50
C GLY A 120 -4.27 3.88 -13.72
N ALA A 121 -4.95 4.40 -14.74
CA ALA A 121 -6.28 3.95 -15.11
C ALA A 121 -6.30 2.47 -15.51
N GLY A 122 -5.30 2.00 -16.27
CA GLY A 122 -5.13 0.58 -16.58
C GLY A 122 -4.80 -0.25 -15.34
N GLY A 123 -3.87 0.23 -14.50
CA GLY A 123 -3.43 -0.46 -13.28
C GLY A 123 -4.55 -0.70 -12.27
N GLY A 124 -5.45 0.28 -12.08
CA GLY A 124 -6.48 0.23 -11.03
C GLY A 124 -7.46 -0.94 -11.11
N GLY A 125 -7.59 -1.58 -12.28
CA GLY A 125 -8.41 -2.79 -12.42
C GLY A 125 -7.64 -4.10 -12.20
N LEU A 126 -6.31 -4.10 -12.24
CA LEU A 126 -5.54 -5.35 -12.24
C LEU A 126 -5.63 -6.10 -10.91
N GLN A 127 -5.41 -5.42 -9.80
CA GLN A 127 -5.44 -6.03 -8.47
C GLN A 127 -6.83 -6.56 -8.08
N PRO A 128 -7.92 -5.76 -8.14
CA PRO A 128 -9.23 -6.26 -7.73
C PRO A 128 -9.73 -7.38 -8.63
N MET A 129 -9.44 -7.33 -9.94
CA MET A 129 -9.85 -8.40 -10.85
C MET A 129 -9.07 -9.68 -10.61
N ALA A 130 -7.75 -9.62 -10.39
CA ALA A 130 -6.96 -10.79 -10.01
C ALA A 130 -7.55 -11.45 -8.76
N GLN A 131 -7.83 -10.68 -7.71
CA GLN A 131 -8.40 -11.19 -6.47
C GLN A 131 -9.81 -11.78 -6.66
N ALA A 132 -10.68 -11.13 -7.45
CA ALA A 132 -12.02 -11.64 -7.75
C ALA A 132 -11.98 -12.93 -8.58
N ILE A 133 -11.07 -13.03 -9.55
CA ILE A 133 -10.86 -14.27 -10.34
C ILE A 133 -10.43 -15.40 -9.43
N LEU A 134 -9.50 -15.16 -8.50
CA LEU A 134 -9.06 -16.15 -7.52
C LEU A 134 -10.20 -16.62 -6.61
N ALA A 135 -11.05 -15.69 -6.14
CA ALA A 135 -12.19 -16.00 -5.29
C ALA A 135 -13.21 -16.95 -5.94
N ASP A 136 -13.38 -16.86 -7.26
CA ASP A 136 -14.30 -17.71 -8.01
C ASP A 136 -13.66 -18.99 -8.53
N THR A 137 -12.37 -18.93 -8.90
CA THR A 137 -11.63 -20.07 -9.46
C THR A 137 -11.40 -21.17 -8.43
N PHE A 138 -11.28 -20.80 -7.14
CA PHE A 138 -10.99 -21.75 -6.08
C PHE A 138 -12.20 -21.99 -5.18
N PRO A 139 -12.44 -23.28 -4.82
CA PRO A 139 -13.45 -23.59 -3.82
C PRO A 139 -13.07 -22.98 -2.46
N PRO A 140 -14.03 -22.72 -1.57
CA PRO A 140 -13.81 -22.01 -0.31
C PRO A 140 -12.64 -22.55 0.51
N GLU A 141 -12.44 -23.88 0.56
CA GLU A 141 -11.40 -24.54 1.32
C GLU A 141 -9.99 -24.21 0.82
N LYS A 142 -9.84 -23.91 -0.49
CA LYS A 142 -8.55 -23.60 -1.13
C LYS A 142 -8.33 -22.10 -1.38
N ARG A 143 -9.32 -21.25 -1.13
CA ARG A 143 -9.21 -19.78 -1.31
C ARG A 143 -8.08 -19.18 -0.48
N GLY A 144 -7.83 -19.71 0.72
CA GLY A 144 -6.73 -19.25 1.57
C GLY A 144 -5.36 -19.37 0.90
N LEU A 145 -5.11 -20.50 0.24
CA LEU A 145 -3.86 -20.71 -0.51
C LEU A 145 -3.78 -19.84 -1.77
N ALA A 146 -4.90 -19.63 -2.47
CA ALA A 146 -4.95 -18.75 -3.64
C ALA A 146 -4.67 -17.29 -3.25
N PHE A 147 -5.28 -16.81 -2.16
CA PHE A 147 -5.02 -15.47 -1.64
C PHE A 147 -3.62 -15.34 -1.01
N ALA A 148 -3.03 -16.44 -0.55
CA ALA A 148 -1.63 -16.46 -0.12
C ALA A 148 -0.68 -16.18 -1.29
N LEU A 149 -0.90 -16.80 -2.46
CA LEU A 149 -0.14 -16.52 -3.67
C LEU A 149 -0.28 -15.04 -4.09
N TYR A 150 -1.49 -14.49 -4.03
CA TYR A 150 -1.71 -13.06 -4.28
C TYR A 150 -1.06 -12.18 -3.20
N GLY A 151 -1.06 -12.61 -1.93
CA GLY A 151 -0.43 -11.90 -0.81
C GLY A 151 1.08 -11.74 -0.96
N ILE A 152 1.76 -12.74 -1.56
CA ILE A 152 3.17 -12.62 -1.94
C ILE A 152 3.36 -11.37 -2.81
N THR A 153 2.52 -11.20 -3.82
CA THR A 153 2.54 -10.01 -4.69
C THR A 153 2.41 -8.71 -3.92
N ALA A 154 1.39 -8.63 -3.07
CA ALA A 154 1.03 -7.40 -2.36
C ALA A 154 2.12 -6.91 -1.37
N ILE A 155 2.93 -7.83 -0.83
CA ILE A 155 3.95 -7.52 0.18
C ILE A 155 5.36 -7.55 -0.42
N MET A 156 5.65 -8.50 -1.30
CA MET A 156 7.00 -8.71 -1.84
C MET A 156 7.33 -7.70 -2.96
N ALA A 157 6.38 -7.35 -3.82
CA ALA A 157 6.62 -6.41 -4.90
C ALA A 157 7.07 -5.02 -4.40
N PRO A 158 6.41 -4.39 -3.38
CA PRO A 158 6.90 -3.16 -2.79
C PRO A 158 8.27 -3.29 -2.10
N THR A 159 8.58 -4.48 -1.60
CA THR A 159 9.85 -4.74 -0.89
C THR A 159 11.03 -4.86 -1.86
N ILE A 160 10.84 -5.53 -3.00
CA ILE A 160 11.89 -5.74 -4.02
C ILE A 160 12.03 -4.51 -4.93
N GLY A 161 10.93 -3.77 -5.13
CA GLY A 161 10.87 -2.66 -6.07
C GLY A 161 12.02 -1.65 -5.92
N PRO A 162 12.33 -1.13 -4.73
CA PRO A 162 13.40 -0.17 -4.55
C PRO A 162 14.78 -0.72 -4.95
N THR A 163 15.09 -1.96 -4.62
CA THR A 163 16.35 -2.60 -4.97
C THR A 163 16.47 -2.80 -6.48
N LEU A 164 15.44 -3.34 -7.11
CA LEU A 164 15.40 -3.57 -8.55
C LEU A 164 15.40 -2.25 -9.33
N GLY A 165 14.61 -1.27 -8.88
CA GLY A 165 14.51 0.06 -9.49
C GLY A 165 15.82 0.83 -9.41
N GLY A 166 16.48 0.80 -8.26
CA GLY A 166 17.79 1.40 -8.07
C GLY A 166 18.85 0.77 -8.98
N TRP A 167 18.89 -0.56 -9.06
CA TRP A 167 19.81 -1.27 -9.95
C TRP A 167 19.57 -0.95 -11.43
N ILE A 168 18.31 -0.96 -11.89
CA ILE A 168 17.97 -0.64 -13.28
C ILE A 168 18.36 0.81 -13.59
N THR A 169 18.03 1.74 -12.72
CA THR A 169 18.25 3.18 -12.96
C THR A 169 19.73 3.54 -12.97
N PHE A 170 20.50 2.90 -12.10
CA PHE A 170 21.94 3.14 -11.99
C PHE A 170 22.72 2.53 -13.17
N ASN A 171 22.40 1.28 -13.57
CA ASN A 171 23.18 0.56 -14.59
C ASN A 171 22.74 0.84 -16.03
N TYR A 172 21.49 1.27 -16.23
CA TYR A 172 20.94 1.50 -17.58
C TYR A 172 20.37 2.91 -17.71
N SER A 173 19.04 3.03 -17.55
CA SER A 173 18.32 4.31 -17.62
C SER A 173 17.00 4.17 -16.85
N TRP A 174 16.51 5.28 -16.27
CA TRP A 174 15.20 5.30 -15.65
C TRP A 174 14.06 4.86 -16.60
N ARG A 175 14.22 4.98 -17.90
CA ARG A 175 13.22 4.55 -18.89
C ARG A 175 12.96 3.06 -18.86
N TRP A 176 13.97 2.25 -18.49
CA TRP A 176 13.85 0.80 -18.41
C TRP A 176 12.93 0.32 -17.32
N ILE A 177 12.65 1.16 -16.28
CA ILE A 177 11.65 0.80 -15.26
C ILE A 177 10.25 0.63 -15.87
N PHE A 178 9.97 1.35 -16.96
CA PHE A 178 8.71 1.23 -17.69
C PHE A 178 8.78 0.14 -18.77
N PHE A 179 9.90 0.00 -19.47
CA PHE A 179 10.04 -0.99 -20.53
C PHE A 179 10.00 -2.42 -20.00
N ILE A 180 10.44 -2.71 -18.77
CA ILE A 180 10.37 -4.03 -18.16
C ILE A 180 8.94 -4.58 -18.08
N ASN A 181 7.94 -3.71 -17.98
CA ASN A 181 6.54 -4.08 -17.94
C ASN A 181 6.02 -4.58 -19.31
N VAL A 182 6.63 -4.18 -20.41
CA VAL A 182 6.13 -4.48 -21.75
C VAL A 182 6.18 -5.99 -22.06
N PRO A 183 7.33 -6.68 -21.97
CA PRO A 183 7.37 -8.11 -22.23
C PRO A 183 6.51 -8.92 -21.25
N VAL A 184 6.49 -8.53 -19.97
CA VAL A 184 5.67 -9.19 -18.95
C VAL A 184 4.19 -8.99 -19.23
N GLY A 185 3.78 -7.75 -19.55
CA GLY A 185 2.40 -7.41 -19.85
C GLY A 185 1.89 -8.10 -21.12
N LEU A 186 2.69 -8.14 -22.18
CA LEU A 186 2.33 -8.87 -23.41
C LEU A 186 2.19 -10.38 -23.16
N ALA A 187 3.14 -10.99 -22.48
CA ALA A 187 3.06 -12.41 -22.14
C ALA A 187 1.81 -12.70 -21.29
N THR A 188 1.58 -11.89 -20.25
CA THR A 188 0.41 -12.04 -19.38
C THR A 188 -0.90 -11.82 -20.14
N PHE A 189 -0.96 -10.89 -21.09
CA PHE A 189 -2.14 -10.63 -21.92
C PHE A 189 -2.57 -11.89 -22.70
N PHE A 190 -1.64 -12.55 -23.37
CA PHE A 190 -1.94 -13.80 -24.11
C PHE A 190 -2.28 -14.96 -23.17
N LEU A 191 -1.61 -15.05 -22.01
CA LEU A 191 -1.93 -16.07 -21.01
C LEU A 191 -3.35 -15.86 -20.45
N VAL A 192 -3.74 -14.63 -20.12
CA VAL A 192 -5.10 -14.29 -19.66
C VAL A 192 -6.13 -14.60 -20.74
N GLN A 193 -5.83 -14.23 -21.99
CA GLN A 193 -6.72 -14.53 -23.11
C GLN A 193 -7.02 -16.02 -23.24
N HIS A 194 -6.03 -16.87 -23.00
CA HIS A 194 -6.15 -18.32 -23.17
C HIS A 194 -6.72 -19.00 -21.92
N PHE A 195 -6.24 -18.69 -20.71
CA PHE A 195 -6.51 -19.46 -19.50
C PHE A 195 -7.61 -18.91 -18.60
N VAL A 196 -7.97 -17.62 -18.70
CA VAL A 196 -9.00 -17.03 -17.85
C VAL A 196 -10.37 -17.12 -18.52
N GLU A 197 -11.38 -17.55 -17.77
CA GLU A 197 -12.78 -17.66 -18.21
C GLU A 197 -13.69 -16.87 -17.28
N ASP A 198 -14.81 -16.37 -17.82
CA ASP A 198 -15.84 -15.71 -17.02
C ASP A 198 -16.86 -16.75 -16.51
N PRO A 199 -17.21 -16.74 -15.21
CA PRO A 199 -18.28 -17.58 -14.69
C PRO A 199 -19.64 -17.26 -15.33
N PRO A 200 -20.53 -18.27 -15.52
CA PRO A 200 -21.83 -18.09 -16.21
C PRO A 200 -22.75 -17.03 -15.58
N TYR A 201 -22.66 -16.81 -14.25
CA TYR A 201 -23.49 -15.82 -13.57
C TYR A 201 -23.21 -14.38 -14.02
N LEU A 202 -21.99 -14.07 -14.49
CA LEU A 202 -21.64 -12.74 -15.01
C LEU A 202 -22.36 -12.41 -16.33
N SER A 203 -22.70 -13.41 -17.13
CA SER A 203 -23.48 -13.20 -18.36
C SER A 203 -24.91 -12.74 -18.06
N LYS A 204 -25.51 -13.22 -16.97
CA LYS A 204 -26.82 -12.81 -16.49
C LYS A 204 -26.83 -11.35 -16.00
N LEU A 205 -25.80 -10.93 -15.28
CA LEU A 205 -25.64 -9.54 -14.84
C LEU A 205 -25.52 -8.58 -16.02
N LYS A 206 -24.74 -8.95 -17.03
CA LYS A 206 -24.56 -8.16 -18.26
C LYS A 206 -25.87 -7.99 -19.04
N ALA A 207 -26.71 -9.03 -19.11
CA ALA A 207 -28.00 -9.01 -19.82
C ALA A 207 -29.02 -8.08 -19.15
N ALA A 208 -28.89 -7.78 -17.85
CA ALA A 208 -29.79 -6.92 -17.11
C ALA A 208 -29.69 -5.41 -17.46
N GLY A 209 -28.72 -5.01 -18.28
CA GLY A 209 -28.51 -3.63 -18.73
C GLY A 209 -28.15 -2.68 -17.58
N VAL A 210 -26.87 -2.35 -17.45
CA VAL A 210 -26.39 -1.42 -16.41
C VAL A 210 -26.47 0.01 -16.93
N LYS A 211 -27.24 0.87 -16.24
CA LYS A 211 -27.26 2.31 -16.53
C LYS A 211 -25.97 2.95 -16.01
N LEU A 212 -25.33 3.77 -16.83
CA LEU A 212 -24.17 4.58 -16.44
C LEU A 212 -24.58 5.64 -15.41
N ASP A 213 -23.96 5.60 -14.25
CA ASP A 213 -24.12 6.62 -13.22
C ASP A 213 -23.03 7.70 -13.37
N TYR A 214 -23.28 8.66 -14.27
CA TYR A 214 -22.34 9.75 -14.54
C TYR A 214 -22.06 10.62 -13.32
N ILE A 215 -23.04 10.80 -12.44
CA ILE A 215 -22.90 11.62 -11.23
C ILE A 215 -22.02 10.90 -10.22
N GLY A 216 -22.25 9.62 -9.97
CA GLY A 216 -21.41 8.82 -9.09
C GLY A 216 -19.96 8.75 -9.60
N ILE A 217 -19.74 8.56 -10.92
CA ILE A 217 -18.41 8.58 -11.54
C ILE A 217 -17.71 9.92 -11.31
N ALA A 218 -18.41 11.05 -11.54
CA ALA A 218 -17.82 12.37 -11.37
C ALA A 218 -17.46 12.67 -9.91
N LEU A 219 -18.38 12.39 -8.98
CA LEU A 219 -18.15 12.57 -7.54
C LEU A 219 -16.98 11.70 -7.03
N LEU A 220 -16.93 10.45 -7.49
CA LEU A 220 -15.83 9.55 -7.16
C LEU A 220 -14.50 10.05 -7.71
N ALA A 221 -14.43 10.38 -9.00
CA ALA A 221 -13.19 10.80 -9.66
C ALA A 221 -12.65 12.09 -9.05
N ILE A 222 -13.50 13.10 -8.83
CA ILE A 222 -13.10 14.36 -8.23
C ILE A 222 -12.74 14.16 -6.76
N GLY A 223 -13.57 13.44 -5.99
CA GLY A 223 -13.37 13.25 -4.55
C GLY A 223 -12.12 12.42 -4.22
N ILE A 224 -11.94 11.28 -4.88
CA ILE A 224 -10.77 10.41 -4.67
C ILE A 224 -9.51 11.05 -5.27
N GLY A 225 -9.60 11.67 -6.45
CA GLY A 225 -8.47 12.38 -7.05
C GLY A 225 -7.98 13.51 -6.15
N ALA A 226 -8.90 14.34 -5.63
CA ALA A 226 -8.54 15.40 -4.68
C ALA A 226 -7.97 14.84 -3.37
N LEU A 227 -8.53 13.77 -2.83
CA LEU A 227 -8.03 13.12 -1.62
C LEU A 227 -6.62 12.55 -1.82
N GLN A 228 -6.36 11.90 -2.95
CA GLN A 228 -5.05 11.31 -3.23
C GLN A 228 -3.97 12.39 -3.38
N ILE A 229 -4.26 13.47 -4.12
CA ILE A 229 -3.33 14.60 -4.27
C ILE A 229 -3.09 15.28 -2.91
N LEU A 230 -4.15 15.48 -2.13
CA LEU A 230 -4.06 16.03 -0.77
C LEU A 230 -3.14 15.21 0.14
N LEU A 231 -3.26 13.87 0.13
CA LEU A 231 -2.45 12.99 0.97
C LEU A 231 -0.98 12.98 0.52
N ASP A 232 -0.74 13.07 -0.77
CA ASP A 232 0.60 13.04 -1.35
C ASP A 232 1.35 14.37 -1.18
N LYS A 233 0.66 15.50 -1.43
CA LYS A 233 1.24 16.84 -1.41
C LYS A 233 1.05 17.61 -0.10
N GLY A 234 0.22 17.14 0.80
CA GLY A 234 -0.17 17.89 2.00
C GLY A 234 1.01 18.31 2.86
N GLN A 235 2.00 17.43 3.07
CA GLN A 235 3.18 17.75 3.86
C GLN A 235 4.15 18.67 3.13
N GLU A 236 4.31 18.54 1.82
CA GLU A 236 5.19 19.38 0.99
C GLU A 236 4.68 20.81 0.92
N ASP A 237 3.36 20.99 0.81
CA ASP A 237 2.69 22.28 0.62
C ASP A 237 2.12 22.88 1.93
N ASP A 238 2.64 22.50 3.10
CA ASP A 238 2.27 23.05 4.42
C ASP A 238 0.76 22.92 4.78
N TRP A 239 0.12 21.81 4.41
CA TRP A 239 -1.26 21.46 4.81
C TRP A 239 -2.23 22.66 4.76
N PHE A 240 -2.72 23.12 5.94
CA PHE A 240 -3.71 24.19 6.06
C PHE A 240 -3.14 25.60 5.75
N GLY A 241 -1.82 25.74 5.63
CA GLY A 241 -1.17 26.99 5.19
C GLY A 241 -1.34 27.25 3.69
N SER A 242 -1.55 26.18 2.90
CA SER A 242 -1.73 26.27 1.45
C SER A 242 -3.21 26.39 1.05
N ARG A 243 -3.54 27.40 0.23
CA ARG A 243 -4.88 27.53 -0.37
C ARG A 243 -5.20 26.35 -1.30
N PHE A 244 -4.20 25.82 -2.00
CA PHE A 244 -4.36 24.67 -2.88
C PHE A 244 -4.80 23.43 -2.08
N ILE A 245 -4.08 23.10 -1.00
CA ILE A 245 -4.40 21.96 -0.13
C ILE A 245 -5.75 22.15 0.55
N THR A 246 -6.06 23.35 1.07
CA THR A 246 -7.36 23.65 1.68
C THR A 246 -8.51 23.47 0.70
N THR A 247 -8.33 23.89 -0.57
CA THR A 247 -9.33 23.67 -1.62
C THR A 247 -9.53 22.18 -1.91
N LEU A 248 -8.44 21.38 -1.94
CA LEU A 248 -8.52 19.93 -2.11
C LEU A 248 -9.25 19.26 -0.93
N ILE A 249 -9.01 19.69 0.31
CA ILE A 249 -9.72 19.19 1.51
C ILE A 249 -11.24 19.40 1.37
N VAL A 250 -11.65 20.62 1.04
CA VAL A 250 -13.06 20.94 0.86
C VAL A 250 -13.68 20.14 -0.28
N THR A 251 -13.00 20.10 -1.43
CA THR A 251 -13.44 19.35 -2.61
C THR A 251 -13.58 17.86 -2.33
N ALA A 252 -12.56 17.24 -1.73
CA ALA A 252 -12.59 15.82 -1.36
C ALA A 252 -13.74 15.54 -0.39
N THR A 253 -13.88 16.36 0.67
CA THR A 253 -14.92 16.17 1.69
C THR A 253 -16.31 16.29 1.08
N VAL A 254 -16.59 17.34 0.33
CA VAL A 254 -17.88 17.57 -0.29
C VAL A 254 -18.22 16.46 -1.29
N CYS A 255 -17.28 16.12 -2.18
CA CYS A 255 -17.53 15.09 -3.20
C CYS A 255 -17.70 13.70 -2.59
N LEU A 256 -16.88 13.31 -1.60
CA LEU A 256 -16.98 11.99 -0.98
C LEU A 256 -18.23 11.84 -0.11
N VAL A 257 -18.62 12.86 0.65
CA VAL A 257 -19.88 12.85 1.41
C VAL A 257 -21.08 12.78 0.46
N SER A 258 -21.06 13.60 -0.60
CA SER A 258 -22.11 13.55 -1.64
C SER A 258 -22.17 12.22 -2.35
N LEU A 259 -21.00 11.60 -2.62
CA LEU A 259 -20.93 10.25 -3.21
C LEU A 259 -21.60 9.20 -2.33
N VAL A 260 -21.28 9.17 -1.02
CA VAL A 260 -21.89 8.20 -0.08
C VAL A 260 -23.40 8.36 -0.03
N ILE A 261 -23.89 9.61 0.03
CA ILE A 261 -25.32 9.89 0.03
C ILE A 261 -25.95 9.46 -1.30
N TRP A 262 -25.33 9.79 -2.43
CA TRP A 262 -25.82 9.47 -3.77
C TRP A 262 -25.92 7.96 -3.98
N GLU A 263 -24.83 7.22 -3.73
CA GLU A 263 -24.73 5.76 -3.91
C GLU A 263 -25.67 4.99 -2.97
N TRP A 264 -26.01 5.57 -1.80
CA TRP A 264 -26.96 4.94 -0.88
C TRP A 264 -28.36 4.81 -1.47
N TYR A 265 -28.79 5.80 -2.28
CA TYR A 265 -30.12 5.83 -2.88
C TYR A 265 -30.14 5.26 -4.32
N GLN A 266 -28.98 5.00 -4.93
CA GLN A 266 -28.90 4.45 -6.28
C GLN A 266 -29.36 3.00 -6.36
N LYS A 267 -30.09 2.68 -7.46
CA LYS A 267 -30.53 1.29 -7.75
C LYS A 267 -29.37 0.42 -8.25
N SER A 268 -28.47 0.99 -9.03
CA SER A 268 -27.27 0.34 -9.59
C SER A 268 -26.03 1.14 -9.24
N PRO A 269 -25.59 1.12 -7.96
CA PRO A 269 -24.49 1.93 -7.48
C PRO A 269 -23.15 1.47 -8.10
N ILE A 270 -22.23 2.41 -8.30
CA ILE A 270 -20.85 2.11 -8.71
C ILE A 270 -20.10 1.45 -7.56
N ILE A 271 -20.33 1.98 -6.35
CA ILE A 271 -19.82 1.41 -5.09
C ILE A 271 -21.03 1.09 -4.22
N ASP A 272 -21.30 -0.19 -4.00
CA ASP A 272 -22.40 -0.59 -3.12
C ASP A 272 -22.05 -0.33 -1.66
N VAL A 273 -22.20 0.91 -1.22
CA VAL A 273 -21.97 1.34 0.18
C VAL A 273 -22.85 0.59 1.19
N ARG A 274 -23.95 -0.01 0.75
CA ARG A 274 -24.83 -0.81 1.60
C ARG A 274 -24.18 -2.12 2.07
N MET A 275 -23.09 -2.56 1.42
CA MET A 275 -22.29 -3.70 1.87
C MET A 275 -21.69 -3.48 3.26
N PHE A 276 -21.41 -2.24 3.66
CA PHE A 276 -20.92 -1.91 5.00
C PHE A 276 -21.96 -2.16 6.12
N LYS A 277 -23.23 -2.46 5.81
CA LYS A 277 -24.19 -3.00 6.78
C LYS A 277 -23.79 -4.38 7.30
N ASN A 278 -23.07 -5.16 6.50
CA ASN A 278 -22.48 -6.40 6.97
C ASN A 278 -21.29 -6.07 7.87
N PHE A 279 -21.42 -6.36 9.16
CA PHE A 279 -20.41 -6.03 10.17
C PHE A 279 -19.05 -6.67 9.86
N ASN A 280 -19.02 -7.91 9.36
CA ASN A 280 -17.76 -8.57 8.99
C ASN A 280 -17.07 -7.86 7.83
N PHE A 281 -17.84 -7.46 6.82
CA PHE A 281 -17.29 -6.70 5.69
C PHE A 281 -16.76 -5.34 6.11
N ALA A 282 -17.53 -4.59 6.92
CA ALA A 282 -17.12 -3.29 7.44
C ALA A 282 -15.85 -3.38 8.28
N SER A 283 -15.81 -4.34 9.22
CA SER A 283 -14.63 -4.56 10.07
C SER A 283 -13.41 -5.02 9.27
N SER A 284 -13.58 -5.94 8.31
CA SER A 284 -12.49 -6.39 7.44
C SER A 284 -11.98 -5.25 6.54
N SER A 285 -12.86 -4.37 6.05
CA SER A 285 -12.49 -3.19 5.27
C SER A 285 -11.65 -2.21 6.09
N LEU A 286 -12.04 -1.93 7.35
CA LEU A 286 -11.28 -1.10 8.28
C LEU A 286 -9.92 -1.73 8.62
N MET A 287 -9.90 -3.04 8.85
CA MET A 287 -8.65 -3.77 9.11
C MET A 287 -7.73 -3.77 7.90
N MET A 288 -8.27 -3.88 6.68
CA MET A 288 -7.48 -3.81 5.45
C MET A 288 -6.94 -2.40 5.21
N PHE A 289 -7.72 -1.36 5.52
CA PHE A 289 -7.23 0.02 5.50
C PHE A 289 -6.05 0.20 6.47
N THR A 290 -6.22 -0.24 7.73
CA THR A 290 -5.14 -0.13 8.74
C THR A 290 -3.94 -1.00 8.39
N PHE A 291 -4.16 -2.17 7.78
CA PHE A 291 -3.09 -3.00 7.21
C PHE A 291 -2.27 -2.22 6.17
N GLY A 292 -2.95 -1.52 5.26
CA GLY A 292 -2.30 -0.63 4.29
C GLY A 292 -1.46 0.46 4.97
N VAL A 293 -2.03 1.12 5.99
CA VAL A 293 -1.30 2.11 6.82
C VAL A 293 -0.02 1.49 7.38
N MET A 294 -0.12 0.33 8.05
CA MET A 294 1.02 -0.30 8.73
C MET A 294 2.09 -0.79 7.76
N LEU A 295 1.68 -1.44 6.67
CA LEU A 295 2.59 -1.99 5.66
C LEU A 295 3.45 -0.88 5.04
N PHE A 296 2.81 0.17 4.50
CA PHE A 296 3.52 1.22 3.78
C PHE A 296 4.27 2.18 4.71
N SER A 297 3.72 2.49 5.90
CA SER A 297 4.46 3.22 6.92
C SER A 297 5.78 2.53 7.26
N SER A 298 5.75 1.21 7.48
CA SER A 298 6.96 0.45 7.82
C SER A 298 7.95 0.33 6.66
N LEU A 299 7.46 0.33 5.41
CA LEU A 299 8.29 0.34 4.21
C LEU A 299 9.01 1.68 3.98
N VAL A 300 8.43 2.79 4.46
CA VAL A 300 9.02 4.13 4.35
C VAL A 300 9.96 4.42 5.53
N LEU A 301 9.52 4.14 6.76
CA LEU A 301 10.24 4.51 7.99
C LEU A 301 11.66 3.95 8.07
N MET A 302 11.80 2.64 7.89
CA MET A 302 13.09 1.98 8.12
C MET A 302 14.15 2.39 7.10
N PRO A 303 13.91 2.38 5.78
CA PRO A 303 14.91 2.83 4.81
C PRO A 303 15.25 4.30 4.96
N GLN A 304 14.25 5.15 5.23
CA GLN A 304 14.47 6.57 5.41
C GLN A 304 15.37 6.83 6.64
N PHE A 305 15.12 6.15 7.76
CA PHE A 305 15.97 6.22 8.94
C PHE A 305 17.43 5.80 8.63
N LEU A 306 17.61 4.65 7.96
CA LEU A 306 18.93 4.13 7.61
C LEU A 306 19.70 5.09 6.67
N GLN A 307 19.01 5.66 5.69
CA GLN A 307 19.65 6.53 4.69
C GLN A 307 19.92 7.93 5.24
N THR A 308 18.92 8.57 5.89
CA THR A 308 19.03 9.99 6.28
C THR A 308 19.82 10.22 7.55
N LEU A 309 19.76 9.31 8.52
CA LEU A 309 20.40 9.48 9.83
C LEU A 309 21.67 8.65 10.01
N LEU A 310 21.72 7.45 9.42
CA LEU A 310 22.88 6.57 9.55
C LEU A 310 23.78 6.59 8.31
N GLY A 311 23.38 7.29 7.22
CA GLY A 311 24.20 7.45 6.02
C GLY A 311 24.35 6.17 5.18
N TYR A 312 23.48 5.15 5.37
CA TYR A 312 23.51 3.95 4.53
C TYR A 312 23.12 4.28 3.09
N THR A 313 23.71 3.56 2.15
CA THR A 313 23.31 3.64 0.73
C THR A 313 21.89 3.09 0.53
N SER A 314 21.24 3.52 -0.54
CA SER A 314 19.90 2.98 -0.91
C SER A 314 19.94 1.47 -1.15
N GLU A 315 21.08 0.92 -1.61
CA GLU A 315 21.30 -0.51 -1.79
C GLU A 315 21.26 -1.26 -0.45
N LEU A 316 22.03 -0.80 0.55
CA LEU A 316 22.05 -1.41 1.88
C LEU A 316 20.68 -1.30 2.56
N ALA A 317 20.01 -0.16 2.46
CA ALA A 317 18.65 0.00 2.98
C ALA A 317 17.66 -0.96 2.29
N GLY A 318 17.81 -1.16 1.00
CA GLY A 318 17.04 -2.16 0.22
C GLY A 318 17.30 -3.60 0.68
N ILE A 319 18.54 -3.98 0.96
CA ILE A 319 18.90 -5.31 1.49
C ILE A 319 18.23 -5.56 2.84
N ALA A 320 18.24 -4.55 3.75
CA ALA A 320 17.57 -4.67 5.04
C ALA A 320 16.05 -4.91 4.89
N LEU A 321 15.41 -4.27 3.92
CA LEU A 321 14.00 -4.52 3.61
C LEU A 321 13.77 -5.90 3.00
N SER A 322 14.65 -6.33 2.10
CA SER A 322 14.52 -7.59 1.35
C SER A 322 14.55 -8.82 2.27
N ALA A 323 15.25 -8.76 3.39
CA ALA A 323 15.23 -9.82 4.41
C ALA A 323 13.81 -10.12 4.92
N GLY A 324 13.01 -9.06 5.19
CA GLY A 324 11.59 -9.22 5.51
C GLY A 324 10.78 -9.76 4.33
N GLY A 325 11.06 -9.30 3.10
CA GLY A 325 10.38 -9.79 1.89
C GLY A 325 10.60 -11.29 1.64
N LEU A 326 11.79 -11.81 1.90
CA LEU A 326 12.08 -13.25 1.78
C LEU A 326 11.26 -14.09 2.77
N LEU A 327 11.01 -13.58 3.98
CA LEU A 327 10.17 -14.26 4.96
C LEU A 327 8.75 -14.47 4.43
N VAL A 328 8.20 -13.52 3.67
CA VAL A 328 6.83 -13.59 3.11
C VAL A 328 6.65 -14.81 2.21
N LEU A 329 7.69 -15.25 1.48
CA LEU A 329 7.63 -16.43 0.63
C LEU A 329 7.28 -17.70 1.41
N PHE A 330 7.74 -17.79 2.65
CA PHE A 330 7.45 -18.93 3.54
C PHE A 330 6.18 -18.71 4.35
N GLU A 331 5.93 -17.47 4.77
CA GLU A 331 4.81 -17.13 5.62
C GLU A 331 3.46 -17.20 4.90
N MET A 332 3.39 -16.75 3.63
CA MET A 332 2.13 -16.75 2.88
C MET A 332 1.56 -18.16 2.65
N PRO A 333 2.30 -19.16 2.16
CA PRO A 333 1.80 -20.52 2.06
C PRO A 333 1.38 -21.11 3.42
N LEU A 334 2.13 -20.80 4.49
CA LEU A 334 1.77 -21.19 5.85
C LEU A 334 0.42 -20.57 6.26
N MET A 335 0.20 -19.27 5.99
CA MET A 335 -1.08 -18.61 6.27
C MET A 335 -2.22 -19.21 5.48
N GLY A 336 -2.00 -19.53 4.20
CA GLY A 336 -3.00 -20.24 3.39
C GLY A 336 -3.44 -21.56 4.02
N GLN A 337 -2.51 -22.32 4.60
CA GLN A 337 -2.82 -23.56 5.32
C GLN A 337 -3.46 -23.33 6.70
N LEU A 338 -2.98 -22.33 7.45
CA LEU A 338 -3.51 -22.05 8.78
C LEU A 338 -4.96 -21.56 8.74
N THR A 339 -5.37 -20.85 7.68
CA THR A 339 -6.76 -20.40 7.51
C THR A 339 -7.75 -21.54 7.31
N THR A 340 -7.30 -22.75 6.92
CA THR A 340 -8.15 -23.95 6.86
C THR A 340 -8.34 -24.64 8.21
N LYS A 341 -7.46 -24.35 9.19
CA LYS A 341 -7.46 -25.00 10.50
C LYS A 341 -7.91 -24.07 11.63
N PHE A 342 -7.65 -22.79 11.51
CA PHE A 342 -7.92 -21.80 12.56
C PHE A 342 -8.90 -20.73 12.10
N GLN A 343 -9.67 -20.21 13.04
CA GLN A 343 -10.59 -19.10 12.79
C GLN A 343 -9.82 -17.83 12.39
N ALA A 344 -10.30 -17.13 11.34
CA ALA A 344 -9.67 -15.92 10.84
C ALA A 344 -9.40 -14.88 11.94
N ARG A 345 -10.37 -14.66 12.86
CA ARG A 345 -10.22 -13.70 13.97
C ARG A 345 -9.04 -13.99 14.90
N ARG A 346 -8.66 -15.28 15.10
CA ARG A 346 -7.51 -15.65 15.95
C ARG A 346 -6.19 -15.34 15.24
N LEU A 347 -6.12 -15.64 13.94
CA LEU A 347 -4.95 -15.34 13.12
C LEU A 347 -4.75 -13.83 12.98
N ILE A 348 -5.83 -13.07 12.74
CA ILE A 348 -5.83 -11.60 12.68
C ILE A 348 -5.38 -11.02 14.03
N GLY A 349 -5.93 -11.53 15.15
CA GLY A 349 -5.53 -11.10 16.49
C GLY A 349 -4.04 -11.34 16.73
N PHE A 350 -3.53 -12.54 16.39
CA PHE A 350 -2.10 -12.83 16.51
C PHE A 350 -1.25 -11.87 15.66
N GLY A 351 -1.66 -11.62 14.40
CA GLY A 351 -0.97 -10.70 13.51
C GLY A 351 -0.88 -9.27 14.07
N TRP A 352 -1.99 -8.73 14.56
CA TRP A 352 -2.00 -7.39 15.17
C TRP A 352 -1.20 -7.32 16.46
N LEU A 353 -1.27 -8.35 17.31
CA LEU A 353 -0.49 -8.40 18.55
C LEU A 353 1.02 -8.46 18.27
N SER A 354 1.44 -9.38 17.38
CA SER A 354 2.86 -9.52 17.01
C SER A 354 3.40 -8.26 16.35
N LEU A 355 2.61 -7.60 15.49
CA LEU A 355 2.97 -6.32 14.89
C LEU A 355 3.10 -5.21 15.94
N SER A 356 2.16 -5.11 16.89
CA SER A 356 2.23 -4.14 17.97
C SER A 356 3.47 -4.33 18.83
N ILE A 357 3.81 -5.57 19.19
CA ILE A 357 5.03 -5.91 19.93
C ILE A 357 6.28 -5.54 19.12
N ALA A 358 6.31 -5.86 17.82
CA ALA A 358 7.45 -5.51 16.95
C ALA A 358 7.63 -3.99 16.81
N MET A 359 6.54 -3.24 16.67
CA MET A 359 6.59 -1.76 16.64
C MET A 359 7.05 -1.19 17.99
N TYR A 360 6.55 -1.71 19.12
CA TYR A 360 7.01 -1.31 20.44
C TYR A 360 8.51 -1.60 20.63
N TYR A 361 8.96 -2.80 20.24
CA TYR A 361 10.36 -3.15 20.31
C TYR A 361 11.24 -2.25 19.45
N SER A 362 10.75 -1.81 18.29
CA SER A 362 11.41 -0.82 17.44
C SER A 362 11.61 0.50 18.18
N THR A 363 10.63 0.98 18.98
CA THR A 363 10.79 2.23 19.76
C THR A 363 11.91 2.16 20.82
N ARG A 364 12.27 0.96 21.27
CA ARG A 364 13.30 0.74 22.29
C ARG A 364 14.69 0.49 21.73
N ARG A 365 14.80 0.18 20.45
CA ARG A 365 16.05 -0.23 19.81
C ARG A 365 16.56 0.75 18.74
N ILE A 366 15.69 1.63 18.24
CA ILE A 366 16.10 2.62 17.25
C ILE A 366 16.85 3.75 17.94
N ASP A 367 18.14 3.86 17.61
CA ASP A 367 19.05 4.92 17.99
C ASP A 367 20.08 5.17 16.87
N LEU A 368 20.90 6.21 17.01
CA LEU A 368 21.94 6.56 16.03
C LEU A 368 23.12 5.56 15.97
N GLN A 369 23.16 4.59 16.88
CA GLN A 369 24.22 3.58 16.98
C GLN A 369 23.71 2.17 16.63
N ILE A 370 22.45 2.04 16.19
CA ILE A 370 21.89 0.75 15.83
C ILE A 370 22.70 0.08 14.73
N SER A 371 23.06 -1.19 14.94
CA SER A 371 23.76 -1.94 13.92
C SER A 371 22.83 -2.32 12.75
N PHE A 372 23.38 -2.48 11.56
CA PHE A 372 22.66 -2.93 10.37
C PHE A 372 21.88 -4.23 10.62
N SER A 373 22.52 -5.19 11.29
CA SER A 373 21.88 -6.47 11.64
C SER A 373 20.68 -6.28 12.56
N ALA A 374 20.77 -5.42 13.58
CA ALA A 374 19.66 -5.14 14.49
C ALA A 374 18.48 -4.48 13.75
N ALA A 375 18.75 -3.49 12.88
CA ALA A 375 17.73 -2.86 12.05
C ALA A 375 17.04 -3.86 11.12
N THR A 376 17.79 -4.77 10.50
CA THR A 376 17.26 -5.85 9.65
C THR A 376 16.34 -6.78 10.45
N TRP A 377 16.74 -7.19 11.67
CA TRP A 377 15.89 -8.05 12.50
C TRP A 377 14.63 -7.35 13.01
N LEU A 378 14.67 -6.03 13.28
CA LEU A 378 13.46 -5.25 13.55
C LEU A 378 12.48 -5.33 12.37
N ARG A 379 12.99 -5.20 11.14
CA ARG A 379 12.17 -5.32 9.94
C ARG A 379 11.56 -6.70 9.79
N VAL A 380 12.34 -7.76 10.00
CA VAL A 380 11.85 -9.14 9.96
C VAL A 380 10.73 -9.35 10.99
N ALA A 381 10.90 -8.87 12.22
CA ALA A 381 9.87 -8.97 13.25
C ALA A 381 8.56 -8.24 12.89
N GLN A 382 8.63 -7.08 12.23
CA GLN A 382 7.45 -6.36 11.74
C GLN A 382 6.72 -7.16 10.65
N VAL A 383 7.47 -7.78 9.74
CA VAL A 383 6.89 -8.55 8.62
C VAL A 383 6.14 -9.78 9.12
N VAL A 384 6.61 -10.46 10.16
CA VAL A 384 5.87 -11.58 10.79
C VAL A 384 4.44 -11.16 11.14
N GLY A 385 4.25 -10.00 11.77
CA GLY A 385 2.90 -9.51 12.09
C GLY A 385 2.07 -9.20 10.84
N ILE A 386 2.70 -8.57 9.85
CA ILE A 386 2.06 -8.17 8.59
C ILE A 386 1.57 -9.39 7.79
N GLY A 387 2.37 -10.45 7.71
CA GLY A 387 2.03 -11.66 6.98
C GLY A 387 0.80 -12.40 7.52
N PHE A 388 0.62 -12.40 8.84
CA PHE A 388 -0.57 -12.99 9.49
C PHE A 388 -1.87 -12.20 9.26
N LEU A 389 -1.82 -11.01 8.68
CA LEU A 389 -2.99 -10.15 8.52
C LEU A 389 -3.65 -10.29 7.15
N PHE A 390 -2.86 -10.28 6.06
CA PHE A 390 -3.40 -10.12 4.71
C PHE A 390 -4.42 -11.18 4.32
N VAL A 391 -4.06 -12.46 4.40
CA VAL A 391 -4.91 -13.58 3.95
C VAL A 391 -6.16 -13.71 4.82
N PRO A 392 -6.07 -13.73 6.16
CA PRO A 392 -7.26 -13.88 6.99
C PRO A 392 -8.24 -12.69 6.90
N ILE A 393 -7.74 -11.44 6.79
CA ILE A 393 -8.61 -10.26 6.61
C ILE A 393 -9.34 -10.35 5.26
N THR A 394 -8.60 -10.72 4.20
CA THR A 394 -9.20 -10.88 2.87
C THR A 394 -10.29 -11.94 2.89
N LEU A 395 -10.04 -13.12 3.47
CA LEU A 395 -11.05 -14.18 3.57
C LEU A 395 -12.27 -13.75 4.40
N ALA A 396 -12.06 -13.05 5.52
CA ALA A 396 -13.14 -12.56 6.37
C ALA A 396 -14.07 -11.58 5.64
N ALA A 397 -13.55 -10.81 4.68
CA ALA A 397 -14.34 -9.87 3.89
C ALA A 397 -15.35 -10.54 2.95
N TYR A 398 -15.12 -11.79 2.54
CA TYR A 398 -16.05 -12.54 1.69
C TYR A 398 -17.10 -13.31 2.48
N VAL A 399 -17.00 -13.38 3.82
CA VAL A 399 -17.94 -14.16 4.65
C VAL A 399 -19.34 -13.52 4.64
N GLY A 400 -20.35 -14.31 4.29
CA GLY A 400 -21.75 -13.87 4.24
C GLY A 400 -22.09 -12.93 3.09
N ILE A 401 -21.27 -12.88 2.04
CA ILE A 401 -21.53 -12.10 0.83
C ILE A 401 -21.76 -13.04 -0.35
N ALA A 402 -22.79 -12.74 -1.14
CA ALA A 402 -23.16 -13.53 -2.31
C ALA A 402 -22.05 -13.48 -3.39
N PRO A 403 -21.78 -14.61 -4.09
CA PRO A 403 -20.71 -14.71 -5.10
C PRO A 403 -20.77 -13.65 -6.19
N GLU A 404 -21.98 -13.20 -6.57
CA GLU A 404 -22.22 -12.16 -7.57
C GLU A 404 -21.55 -10.82 -7.19
N LYS A 405 -21.28 -10.60 -5.89
CA LYS A 405 -20.64 -9.40 -5.35
C LYS A 405 -19.12 -9.56 -5.17
N ASN A 406 -18.52 -10.68 -5.53
CA ASN A 406 -17.08 -10.92 -5.36
C ASN A 406 -16.21 -9.83 -6.00
N ASN A 407 -16.60 -9.32 -7.17
CA ASN A 407 -15.89 -8.22 -7.82
C ASN A 407 -15.95 -6.92 -7.00
N ALA A 408 -17.11 -6.62 -6.39
CA ALA A 408 -17.28 -5.44 -5.54
C ALA A 408 -16.49 -5.56 -4.23
N VAL A 409 -16.49 -6.76 -3.58
CA VAL A 409 -15.66 -7.05 -2.40
C VAL A 409 -14.20 -6.81 -2.71
N ALA A 410 -13.69 -7.41 -3.79
CA ALA A 410 -12.29 -7.26 -4.20
C ALA A 410 -11.94 -5.79 -4.49
N GLY A 411 -12.81 -5.06 -5.18
CA GLY A 411 -12.63 -3.64 -5.47
C GLY A 411 -12.50 -2.80 -4.21
N ILE A 412 -13.45 -2.93 -3.28
CA ILE A 412 -13.47 -2.15 -2.03
C ILE A 412 -12.29 -2.53 -1.12
N ILE A 413 -11.98 -3.80 -0.96
CA ILE A 413 -10.87 -4.26 -0.09
C ILE A 413 -9.52 -3.75 -0.62
N ASN A 414 -9.26 -3.82 -1.93
CA ASN A 414 -8.03 -3.29 -2.50
C ASN A 414 -8.00 -1.76 -2.44
N PHE A 415 -9.13 -1.08 -2.66
CA PHE A 415 -9.26 0.36 -2.48
C PHE A 415 -8.93 0.77 -1.03
N MET A 416 -9.49 0.09 -0.03
CA MET A 416 -9.20 0.35 1.39
C MET A 416 -7.72 0.16 1.71
N ARG A 417 -7.09 -0.89 1.19
CA ARG A 417 -5.65 -1.10 1.35
C ARG A 417 -4.83 0.05 0.74
N ASN A 418 -5.14 0.45 -0.50
CA ASN A 418 -4.41 1.50 -1.19
C ASN A 418 -4.62 2.89 -0.56
N MET A 419 -5.86 3.21 -0.13
CA MET A 419 -6.12 4.42 0.64
C MET A 419 -5.38 4.39 1.99
N GLY A 420 -5.36 3.24 2.66
CA GLY A 420 -4.56 3.05 3.86
C GLY A 420 -3.07 3.31 3.61
N SER A 421 -2.54 2.84 2.48
CA SER A 421 -1.14 3.08 2.10
C SER A 421 -0.82 4.57 1.95
N SER A 422 -1.66 5.31 1.23
CA SER A 422 -1.48 6.75 1.02
C SER A 422 -1.61 7.53 2.33
N VAL A 423 -2.62 7.20 3.15
CA VAL A 423 -2.78 7.80 4.49
C VAL A 423 -1.59 7.45 5.39
N GLY A 424 -1.12 6.20 5.35
CA GLY A 424 0.02 5.75 6.16
C GLY A 424 1.31 6.50 5.83
N THR A 425 1.63 6.64 4.54
CA THR A 425 2.80 7.40 4.08
C THR A 425 2.69 8.86 4.48
N SER A 426 1.55 9.51 4.22
CA SER A 426 1.29 10.91 4.57
C SER A 426 1.36 11.15 6.09
N LEU A 427 0.77 10.25 6.88
CA LEU A 427 0.79 10.31 8.35
C LEU A 427 2.22 10.25 8.88
N VAL A 428 3.00 9.29 8.42
CA VAL A 428 4.37 9.07 8.89
C VAL A 428 5.28 10.25 8.55
N THR A 429 5.25 10.74 7.31
CA THR A 429 6.05 11.90 6.90
C THR A 429 5.69 13.14 7.69
N THR A 430 4.39 13.38 7.93
CA THR A 430 3.90 14.50 8.73
C THR A 430 4.32 14.38 10.20
N ILE A 431 4.18 13.20 10.82
CA ILE A 431 4.58 12.99 12.21
C ILE A 431 6.10 13.22 12.36
N ILE A 432 6.92 12.63 11.49
CA ILE A 432 8.38 12.81 11.52
C ILE A 432 8.74 14.30 11.44
N ALA A 433 8.19 15.03 10.47
CA ALA A 433 8.50 16.45 10.28
C ALA A 433 8.11 17.28 11.51
N ARG A 434 6.88 17.15 12.00
CA ARG A 434 6.38 17.93 13.14
C ARG A 434 7.02 17.52 14.46
N ARG A 435 7.22 16.22 14.70
CA ARG A 435 7.86 15.74 15.94
C ARG A 435 9.35 16.06 15.98
N SER A 436 10.03 16.04 14.82
CA SER A 436 11.42 16.48 14.74
C SER A 436 11.56 17.95 15.14
N GLN A 437 10.70 18.84 14.63
CA GLN A 437 10.66 20.24 15.03
C GLN A 437 10.38 20.42 16.54
N PHE A 438 9.42 19.64 17.06
CA PHE A 438 9.06 19.68 18.48
C PHE A 438 10.23 19.25 19.38
N HIS A 439 10.90 18.14 19.04
CA HIS A 439 12.05 17.67 19.80
C HIS A 439 13.25 18.61 19.65
N GLN A 440 13.49 19.14 18.45
CA GLN A 440 14.53 20.14 18.21
C GLN A 440 14.31 21.39 19.09
N ALA A 441 13.08 21.94 19.13
CA ALA A 441 12.76 23.09 19.96
C ALA A 441 12.98 22.84 21.46
N ARG A 442 12.79 21.59 21.92
CA ARG A 442 13.08 21.20 23.31
C ARG A 442 14.58 21.03 23.58
N LEU A 443 15.28 20.31 22.72
CA LEU A 443 16.70 20.05 22.89
C LEU A 443 17.56 21.32 22.81
N VAL A 444 17.14 22.27 21.96
CA VAL A 444 17.82 23.59 21.85
C VAL A 444 17.72 24.40 23.14
N GLN A 445 16.71 24.18 23.99
CA GLN A 445 16.63 24.88 25.28
C GLN A 445 17.80 24.58 26.22
N ASP A 446 18.44 23.42 26.05
CA ASP A 446 19.66 23.04 26.83
C ASP A 446 20.96 23.56 26.20
N ILE A 447 20.91 24.10 24.95
CA ILE A 447 22.07 24.70 24.25
C ILE A 447 22.12 26.19 24.55
N ARG A 448 22.54 26.51 25.75
CA ARG A 448 22.62 27.90 26.22
C ARG A 448 24.00 28.18 26.79
N VAL A 449 24.44 29.41 26.63
CA VAL A 449 25.76 29.86 27.10
C VAL A 449 25.90 29.76 28.61
N ASP A 450 24.78 29.76 29.35
CA ASP A 450 24.72 29.59 30.80
C ASP A 450 24.71 28.11 31.24
N ASN A 451 24.58 27.15 30.29
CA ASN A 451 24.67 25.73 30.60
C ASN A 451 26.13 25.23 30.58
N PRO A 452 26.71 24.86 31.74
CA PRO A 452 28.11 24.42 31.81
C PRO A 452 28.41 23.18 30.95
N ASN A 453 27.42 22.26 30.82
CA ASN A 453 27.60 21.05 30.03
C ASN A 453 27.76 21.38 28.53
N PHE A 454 26.95 22.31 28.00
CA PHE A 454 27.07 22.78 26.65
C PHE A 454 28.43 23.46 26.40
N VAL A 455 28.81 24.43 27.29
CA VAL A 455 30.04 25.19 27.16
C VAL A 455 31.28 24.26 27.22
N ASN A 456 31.30 23.31 28.17
CA ASN A 456 32.38 22.35 28.30
C ASN A 456 32.49 21.42 27.08
N SER A 457 31.35 20.92 26.56
CA SER A 457 31.33 20.08 25.37
C SER A 457 31.78 20.84 24.12
N ALA A 458 31.35 22.10 23.95
CA ALA A 458 31.72 22.94 22.81
C ALA A 458 33.23 23.28 22.86
N ASN A 459 33.72 23.67 24.02
CA ASN A 459 35.16 24.00 24.21
C ASN A 459 36.05 22.75 24.08
N GLY A 460 35.63 21.61 24.62
CA GLY A 460 36.35 20.34 24.48
C GLY A 460 36.47 19.92 23.02
N LEU A 461 35.39 19.99 22.26
CA LEU A 461 35.37 19.67 20.81
C LEU A 461 36.23 20.68 20.03
N ALA A 462 36.09 21.98 20.30
CA ALA A 462 36.90 23.02 19.65
C ALA A 462 38.40 22.83 19.93
N GLN A 463 38.78 22.47 21.17
CA GLN A 463 40.17 22.20 21.52
C GLN A 463 40.71 20.95 20.82
N HIS A 464 39.90 19.90 20.71
CA HIS A 464 40.25 18.68 19.97
C HIS A 464 40.50 18.99 18.47
N LEU A 465 39.63 19.79 17.84
CA LEU A 465 39.79 20.23 16.45
C LEU A 465 41.02 21.12 16.27
N ALA A 466 41.28 22.05 17.20
CA ALA A 466 42.46 22.90 17.18
C ALA A 466 43.77 22.09 17.30
N ASN A 467 43.77 21.05 18.14
CA ASN A 467 44.92 20.13 18.28
C ASN A 467 45.13 19.28 17.01
N ALA A 468 44.06 19.06 16.22
CA ALA A 468 44.12 18.41 14.90
C ALA A 468 44.57 19.35 13.76
N GLY A 469 44.94 20.60 14.07
CA GLY A 469 45.47 21.58 13.10
C GLY A 469 44.45 22.56 12.52
N VAL A 470 43.20 22.56 12.97
CA VAL A 470 42.20 23.55 12.56
C VAL A 470 42.44 24.87 13.29
N GLY A 471 42.33 26.00 12.61
CA GLY A 471 42.50 27.34 13.23
C GLY A 471 41.49 27.52 14.39
N LYS A 472 41.93 28.14 15.50
CA LYS A 472 41.12 28.27 16.73
C LYS A 472 39.71 28.82 16.49
N HIS A 473 39.56 29.83 15.65
CA HIS A 473 38.27 30.42 15.33
C HIS A 473 37.41 29.46 14.52
N GLU A 474 37.96 28.81 13.53
CA GLU A 474 37.31 27.81 12.70
C GLU A 474 36.93 26.55 13.51
N ALA A 475 37.78 26.12 14.41
CA ALA A 475 37.51 25.01 15.35
C ALA A 475 36.29 25.28 16.24
N GLN A 476 36.11 26.53 16.70
CA GLN A 476 34.95 26.93 17.49
C GLN A 476 33.64 26.88 16.66
N ILE A 477 33.65 27.41 15.43
CA ILE A 477 32.48 27.36 14.53
C ILE A 477 32.12 25.92 14.17
N THR A 478 33.14 25.12 13.87
CA THR A 478 32.94 23.70 13.52
C THR A 478 32.39 22.91 14.71
N ALA A 479 32.85 23.20 15.96
CA ALA A 479 32.33 22.59 17.17
C ALA A 479 30.83 22.89 17.37
N TYR A 480 30.41 24.14 17.18
CA TYR A 480 29.01 24.51 17.25
C TYR A 480 28.17 23.84 16.14
N ALA A 481 28.68 23.80 14.91
CA ALA A 481 27.99 23.12 13.79
C ALA A 481 27.81 21.63 14.09
N HIS A 482 28.81 20.99 14.65
CA HIS A 482 28.78 19.57 15.04
C HIS A 482 27.73 19.29 16.13
N ILE A 483 27.68 20.15 17.18
CA ILE A 483 26.68 20.04 18.24
C ILE A 483 25.28 20.26 17.67
N TYR A 484 25.08 21.27 16.81
CA TYR A 484 23.82 21.53 16.16
C TYR A 484 23.33 20.35 15.31
N GLN A 485 24.24 19.75 14.52
CA GLN A 485 23.94 18.54 13.74
C GLN A 485 23.55 17.35 14.65
N THR A 486 24.26 17.20 15.78
CA THR A 486 23.94 16.14 16.76
C THR A 486 22.53 16.32 17.32
N VAL A 487 22.16 17.56 17.67
CA VAL A 487 20.80 17.87 18.14
C VAL A 487 19.75 17.59 17.08
N GLN A 488 20.01 17.98 15.83
CA GLN A 488 19.09 17.67 14.73
C GLN A 488 18.90 16.17 14.54
N ASN A 489 20.00 15.39 14.55
CA ASN A 489 19.95 13.95 14.40
C ASN A 489 19.23 13.28 15.59
N GLN A 490 19.43 13.76 16.82
CA GLN A 490 18.72 13.26 18.01
C GLN A 490 17.23 13.61 17.95
N ALA A 491 16.87 14.84 17.57
CA ALA A 491 15.49 15.27 17.41
C ALA A 491 14.77 14.43 16.36
N ALA A 492 15.41 14.18 15.23
CA ALA A 492 14.88 13.31 14.18
C ALA A 492 14.71 11.87 14.70
N THR A 493 15.71 11.30 15.38
CA THR A 493 15.62 9.95 15.95
C THR A 493 14.44 9.81 16.91
N LEU A 494 14.22 10.78 17.79
CA LEU A 494 13.06 10.81 18.70
C LEU A 494 11.74 10.88 17.92
N ALA A 495 11.68 11.60 16.80
CA ALA A 495 10.52 11.64 15.94
C ALA A 495 10.19 10.27 15.30
N TYR A 496 11.22 9.49 14.90
CA TYR A 496 11.02 8.10 14.46
C TYR A 496 10.48 7.22 15.59
N VAL A 497 11.02 7.35 16.81
CA VAL A 497 10.52 6.62 18.00
C VAL A 497 9.04 6.93 18.24
N ASP A 498 8.65 8.22 18.23
CA ASP A 498 7.26 8.64 18.38
C ASP A 498 6.37 8.05 17.28
N THR A 499 6.85 8.01 16.05
CA THR A 499 6.11 7.46 14.91
C THR A 499 5.89 5.96 15.07
N PHE A 500 6.91 5.20 15.46
CA PHE A 500 6.73 3.77 15.77
C PHE A 500 5.78 3.54 16.94
N MET A 501 5.76 4.43 17.94
CA MET A 501 4.81 4.35 19.05
C MET A 501 3.37 4.56 18.58
N VAL A 502 3.11 5.52 17.69
CA VAL A 502 1.77 5.73 17.09
C VAL A 502 1.31 4.49 16.34
N LEU A 503 2.19 3.88 15.54
CA LEU A 503 1.87 2.64 14.82
C LEU A 503 1.64 1.47 15.79
N CYS A 504 2.42 1.37 16.87
CA CYS A 504 2.23 0.37 17.93
C CYS A 504 0.83 0.48 18.55
N VAL A 505 0.41 1.69 18.94
CA VAL A 505 -0.93 1.94 19.51
C VAL A 505 -2.03 1.61 18.49
N GLY A 506 -1.86 2.01 17.23
CA GLY A 506 -2.80 1.65 16.16
C GLY A 506 -2.97 0.13 16.01
N ALA A 507 -1.87 -0.63 16.00
CA ALA A 507 -1.91 -2.09 15.95
C ALA A 507 -2.56 -2.71 17.21
N ALA A 508 -2.30 -2.16 18.40
CA ALA A 508 -2.91 -2.61 19.65
C ALA A 508 -4.44 -2.40 19.66
N ILE A 509 -4.93 -1.29 19.12
CA ILE A 509 -6.37 -1.04 18.97
C ILE A 509 -6.98 -2.08 18.02
N MET A 510 -6.33 -2.38 16.90
CA MET A 510 -6.80 -3.37 15.93
C MET A 510 -6.78 -4.80 16.51
N PHE A 511 -5.84 -5.11 17.40
CA PHE A 511 -5.86 -6.38 18.14
C PHE A 511 -7.17 -6.56 18.92
N GLY A 512 -7.62 -5.54 19.64
CA GLY A 512 -8.90 -5.57 20.36
C GLY A 512 -10.10 -5.75 19.40
N LEU A 513 -10.10 -5.01 18.29
CA LEU A 513 -11.18 -5.06 17.29
C LEU A 513 -11.24 -6.41 16.54
N ALA A 514 -10.13 -7.15 16.44
CA ALA A 514 -10.10 -8.46 15.77
C ALA A 514 -11.06 -9.48 16.40
N PHE A 515 -11.30 -9.39 17.71
CA PHE A 515 -12.20 -10.30 18.43
C PHE A 515 -13.68 -9.98 18.23
N LEU A 516 -14.02 -8.82 17.69
CA LEU A 516 -15.38 -8.44 17.33
C LEU A 516 -15.85 -9.11 16.02
N LEU A 517 -14.94 -9.63 15.21
CA LEU A 517 -15.28 -10.38 13.99
C LEU A 517 -16.11 -11.63 14.37
N LYS A 518 -17.16 -11.89 13.58
CA LYS A 518 -17.96 -13.10 13.72
C LYS A 518 -17.09 -14.35 13.54
N LYS A 519 -17.42 -15.42 14.26
CA LYS A 519 -16.79 -16.73 14.07
C LYS A 519 -17.01 -17.19 12.62
N ASN A 520 -15.97 -17.66 11.99
CA ASN A 520 -16.05 -18.39 10.72
C ASN A 520 -15.63 -19.84 10.97
N ASP A 521 -16.22 -20.77 10.23
CA ASP A 521 -15.80 -22.17 10.26
C ASP A 521 -14.50 -22.30 9.42
N PRO A 522 -13.40 -22.80 10.03
CA PRO A 522 -12.17 -23.03 9.29
C PRO A 522 -12.42 -24.05 8.17
N GLY A 523 -12.07 -23.73 6.92
CA GLY A 523 -12.28 -24.61 5.76
C GLY A 523 -13.72 -24.74 5.27
N GLY A 524 -14.70 -24.17 5.97
CA GLY A 524 -16.10 -24.12 5.57
C GLY A 524 -16.41 -22.87 4.75
N GLY A 525 -16.93 -23.03 3.56
CA GLY A 525 -17.47 -21.90 2.78
C GLY A 525 -18.68 -21.34 3.49
N GLY A 526 -18.49 -20.22 4.19
CA GLY A 526 -19.47 -19.19 4.55
C GLY A 526 -20.95 -19.51 4.79
N ALA A 527 -21.32 -20.69 5.26
CA ALA A 527 -22.64 -20.92 5.80
C ALA A 527 -22.71 -20.29 7.20
N VAL A 528 -23.22 -19.08 7.29
CA VAL A 528 -23.63 -18.49 8.56
C VAL A 528 -24.94 -19.18 8.92
N GLU A 529 -24.97 -19.97 9.99
CA GLU A 529 -26.23 -20.27 10.67
C GLU A 529 -26.87 -18.93 11.06
N VAL A 530 -27.99 -18.65 10.41
CA VAL A 530 -28.86 -17.53 10.77
C VAL A 530 -29.58 -17.95 12.05
N GLY A 531 -29.04 -17.56 13.19
CA GLY A 531 -29.71 -17.60 14.47
C GLY A 531 -30.36 -16.25 14.76
#